data_2b6f76704c0e3b02c7ad9cd87f2b1621
#
_entry.id   2b6f76704c0e3b02c7ad9cd87f2b1621
#
_cell.length_a   1.000
_cell.length_b   1.000
_cell.length_c   1.000
_cell.angle_alpha   90.00
_cell.angle_beta   90.00
_cell.angle_gamma   90.00
#
_symmetry.space_group_name_H-M   'P 1'
#
loop_
_entity.id
_entity.type
_entity.pdbx_description
1 polymer ?
#
loop_
_entity_poly.entity_id
_entity_poly.type
_entity_poly.pdbx_seq_one_letter_code
_entity_poly.pdbx_strand_id
1 'polypeptide(L)'
;DFMRKFTDDEHIIGSKYVRQVILGNCNPKRHITYEKYLMHFIILSLAEIVSLEDIVCFSNDEVVIKTDDNKKYDVNAIEKCVKNSYFGQHIPFKVEEFKLDYLGEGIGYIKRYDDEKFKLKCVDNDYFPMILRLVQSGYVILNDLFFVHKGVLARFNDVPKNIRKAFNYDGGAIIEW
;
A
#
# COMPACT_ATOMS: atom_id res chain seq x y z
N ASP A 1 3.51 17.50 -20.12
CA ASP A 1 3.60 17.62 -18.66
C ASP A 1 2.68 18.73 -18.15
N PHE A 2 1.63 18.35 -17.40
CA PHE A 2 0.56 19.29 -17.02
C PHE A 2 1.07 20.44 -16.13
N MET A 3 1.95 20.15 -15.19
CA MET A 3 2.46 21.14 -14.23
C MET A 3 3.30 22.22 -14.91
N ARG A 4 4.00 21.91 -16.01
CA ARG A 4 4.80 22.91 -16.77
C ARG A 4 3.97 24.02 -17.40
N LYS A 5 2.64 23.88 -17.44
CA LYS A 5 1.75 24.96 -17.88
C LYS A 5 1.54 26.04 -16.82
N PHE A 6 1.92 25.78 -15.58
CA PHE A 6 1.66 26.64 -14.42
C PHE A 6 2.91 27.09 -13.68
N THR A 7 4.04 26.38 -13.84
CA THR A 7 5.29 26.69 -13.16
C THR A 7 6.47 26.08 -13.90
N ASP A 8 7.62 26.77 -13.84
CA ASP A 8 8.91 26.29 -14.34
C ASP A 8 9.79 25.72 -13.21
N ASP A 9 9.30 25.72 -11.97
CA ASP A 9 10.01 25.16 -10.83
C ASP A 9 10.09 23.64 -10.92
N GLU A 10 11.29 23.13 -11.23
CA GLU A 10 11.58 21.70 -11.41
C GLU A 10 11.36 20.90 -10.12
N HIS A 11 11.48 21.51 -8.94
CA HIS A 11 11.17 20.84 -7.67
C HIS A 11 9.69 20.56 -7.55
N ILE A 12 8.83 21.52 -7.90
CA ILE A 12 7.38 21.33 -7.92
C ILE A 12 6.98 20.31 -9.00
N ILE A 13 7.57 20.43 -10.18
CA ILE A 13 7.30 19.53 -11.32
C ILE A 13 7.76 18.10 -10.99
N GLY A 14 8.93 17.93 -10.39
CA GLY A 14 9.52 16.64 -10.07
C GLY A 14 8.90 15.96 -8.83
N SER A 15 8.45 16.72 -7.85
CA SER A 15 7.95 16.19 -6.58
C SER A 15 6.52 15.64 -6.71
N LYS A 16 6.38 14.32 -6.60
CA LYS A 16 5.06 13.67 -6.54
C LYS A 16 4.22 14.20 -5.37
N TYR A 17 4.83 14.36 -4.20
CA TYR A 17 4.15 14.82 -2.99
C TYR A 17 3.60 16.24 -3.16
N VAL A 18 4.43 17.18 -3.63
CA VAL A 18 4.00 18.57 -3.84
C VAL A 18 2.85 18.64 -4.85
N ARG A 19 2.94 17.91 -5.96
CA ARG A 19 1.85 17.83 -6.95
C ARG A 19 0.56 17.29 -6.34
N GLN A 20 0.63 16.24 -5.53
CA GLN A 20 -0.55 15.66 -4.87
C GLN A 20 -1.19 16.63 -3.88
N VAL A 21 -0.39 17.36 -3.09
CA VAL A 21 -0.90 18.39 -2.16
C VAL A 21 -1.59 19.51 -2.92
N ILE A 22 -0.96 20.06 -3.96
CA ILE A 22 -1.53 21.15 -4.75
C ILE A 22 -2.84 20.71 -5.42
N LEU A 23 -2.80 19.61 -6.16
CA LEU A 23 -3.96 19.11 -6.90
C LEU A 23 -5.09 18.63 -5.97
N GLY A 24 -4.74 17.99 -4.86
CA GLY A 24 -5.70 17.52 -3.87
C GLY A 24 -6.44 18.66 -3.15
N ASN A 25 -5.77 19.80 -2.92
CA ASN A 25 -6.39 20.97 -2.30
C ASN A 25 -7.24 21.80 -3.28
N CYS A 26 -7.01 21.69 -4.59
CA CYS A 26 -7.80 22.43 -5.58
C CYS A 26 -9.29 22.04 -5.58
N ASN A 27 -9.61 20.75 -5.38
CA ASN A 27 -11.00 20.30 -5.32
C ASN A 27 -11.16 18.90 -4.66
N PRO A 28 -10.94 18.77 -3.36
CA PRO A 28 -10.82 17.48 -2.69
C PRO A 28 -12.07 16.59 -2.80
N LYS A 29 -13.27 17.18 -2.72
CA LYS A 29 -14.52 16.40 -2.82
C LYS A 29 -14.76 15.85 -4.22
N ARG A 30 -14.49 16.62 -5.26
CA ARG A 30 -14.62 16.16 -6.66
C ARG A 30 -13.62 15.07 -7.00
N HIS A 31 -12.39 15.18 -6.49
CA HIS A 31 -11.34 14.22 -6.75
C HIS A 31 -11.72 12.82 -6.22
N ILE A 32 -12.12 12.73 -4.96
CA ILE A 32 -12.56 11.48 -4.33
C ILE A 32 -13.79 10.88 -5.04
N THR A 33 -14.75 11.71 -5.42
CA THR A 33 -15.94 11.25 -6.14
C THR A 33 -15.60 10.71 -7.52
N TYR A 34 -14.68 11.37 -8.22
CA TYR A 34 -14.23 10.93 -9.55
C TYR A 34 -13.44 9.62 -9.48
N GLU A 35 -12.51 9.49 -8.54
CA GLU A 35 -11.75 8.25 -8.31
C GLU A 35 -12.69 7.07 -8.01
N LYS A 36 -13.67 7.26 -7.12
CA LYS A 36 -14.68 6.23 -6.83
C LYS A 36 -15.50 5.85 -8.07
N TYR A 37 -15.85 6.82 -8.87
CA TYR A 37 -16.58 6.60 -10.12
C TYR A 37 -15.75 5.76 -11.10
N LEU A 38 -14.47 6.12 -11.30
CA LEU A 38 -13.55 5.35 -12.14
C LEU A 38 -13.41 3.91 -11.63
N MET A 39 -13.20 3.73 -10.32
CA MET A 39 -13.06 2.41 -9.70
C MET A 39 -14.31 1.56 -9.88
N HIS A 40 -15.50 2.16 -9.79
CA HIS A 40 -16.74 1.46 -10.04
C HIS A 40 -16.78 0.84 -11.46
N PHE A 41 -16.39 1.60 -12.48
CA PHE A 41 -16.33 1.07 -13.85
C PHE A 41 -15.25 0.01 -14.03
N ILE A 42 -14.11 0.14 -13.38
CA ILE A 42 -13.06 -0.89 -13.40
C ILE A 42 -13.59 -2.19 -12.79
N ILE A 43 -14.27 -2.13 -11.64
CA ILE A 43 -14.86 -3.31 -11.00
C ILE A 43 -15.93 -3.95 -11.89
N LEU A 44 -16.80 -3.16 -12.54
CA LEU A 44 -17.78 -3.68 -13.48
C LEU A 44 -17.12 -4.39 -14.67
N SER A 45 -16.05 -3.84 -15.22
CA SER A 45 -15.31 -4.49 -16.30
C SER A 45 -14.63 -5.78 -15.83
N LEU A 46 -14.04 -5.77 -14.63
CA LEU A 46 -13.41 -6.94 -14.04
C LEU A 46 -14.41 -8.05 -13.73
N ALA A 47 -15.66 -7.73 -13.39
CA ALA A 47 -16.71 -8.71 -13.09
C ALA A 47 -17.05 -9.64 -14.27
N GLU A 48 -16.61 -9.31 -15.50
CA GLU A 48 -16.76 -10.19 -16.67
C GLU A 48 -15.77 -11.37 -16.64
N ILE A 49 -14.62 -11.22 -15.95
CA ILE A 49 -13.55 -12.22 -15.94
C ILE A 49 -13.12 -12.66 -14.53
N VAL A 50 -13.53 -11.92 -13.50
CA VAL A 50 -13.18 -12.16 -12.10
C VAL A 50 -14.46 -12.33 -11.30
N SER A 51 -14.50 -13.36 -10.45
CA SER A 51 -15.62 -13.51 -9.50
C SER A 51 -15.61 -12.36 -8.49
N LEU A 52 -16.76 -11.76 -8.24
CA LEU A 52 -16.89 -10.68 -7.25
C LEU A 52 -16.50 -11.13 -5.83
N GLU A 53 -16.65 -12.43 -5.53
CA GLU A 53 -16.24 -13.03 -4.24
C GLU A 53 -14.73 -13.04 -4.04
N ASP A 54 -13.96 -12.95 -5.12
CA ASP A 54 -12.50 -12.89 -5.06
C ASP A 54 -11.97 -11.45 -4.96
N ILE A 55 -12.82 -10.45 -5.07
CA ILE A 55 -12.45 -9.06 -4.79
C ILE A 55 -12.45 -8.86 -3.28
N VAL A 56 -11.26 -8.93 -2.66
CA VAL A 56 -11.11 -8.88 -1.20
C VAL A 56 -10.96 -7.47 -0.65
N CYS A 57 -10.52 -6.54 -1.48
CA CYS A 57 -10.36 -5.15 -1.08
C CYS A 57 -10.39 -4.24 -2.30
N PHE A 58 -10.99 -3.07 -2.15
CA PHE A 58 -10.85 -1.99 -3.12
C PHE A 58 -10.75 -0.64 -2.41
N SER A 59 -10.00 0.25 -3.00
CA SER A 59 -9.84 1.63 -2.58
C SER A 59 -10.07 2.58 -3.77
N ASN A 60 -9.74 3.84 -3.61
CA ASN A 60 -9.90 4.83 -4.69
C ASN A 60 -8.95 4.57 -5.89
N ASP A 61 -7.85 3.86 -5.67
CA ASP A 61 -6.77 3.66 -6.63
C ASP A 61 -6.30 2.21 -6.77
N GLU A 62 -6.89 1.28 -6.03
CA GLU A 62 -6.47 -0.12 -6.01
C GLU A 62 -7.65 -1.06 -5.86
N VAL A 63 -7.65 -2.16 -6.64
CA VAL A 63 -8.51 -3.34 -6.45
C VAL A 63 -7.60 -4.53 -6.20
N VAL A 64 -7.87 -5.29 -5.14
CA VAL A 64 -7.12 -6.50 -4.78
C VAL A 64 -8.00 -7.71 -5.04
N ILE A 65 -7.50 -8.62 -5.88
CA ILE A 65 -8.16 -9.85 -6.27
C ILE A 65 -7.40 -11.01 -5.62
N LYS A 66 -8.11 -11.85 -4.89
CA LYS A 66 -7.53 -13.06 -4.29
C LYS A 66 -7.33 -14.12 -5.36
N THR A 67 -6.16 -14.73 -5.34
CA THR A 67 -5.85 -15.95 -6.08
C THR A 67 -5.40 -17.03 -5.11
N ASP A 68 -5.57 -18.29 -5.48
CA ASP A 68 -5.04 -19.46 -4.77
C ASP A 68 -4.50 -20.47 -5.77
N ASP A 69 -3.98 -21.58 -5.26
CA ASP A 69 -3.37 -22.63 -6.12
C ASP A 69 -4.38 -23.29 -7.08
N ASN A 70 -5.66 -23.24 -6.75
CA ASN A 70 -6.74 -23.83 -7.55
C ASN A 70 -7.40 -22.83 -8.50
N LYS A 71 -7.27 -21.52 -8.21
CA LYS A 71 -7.92 -20.44 -8.96
C LYS A 71 -6.94 -19.31 -9.22
N LYS A 72 -6.34 -19.36 -10.40
CA LYS A 72 -5.45 -18.31 -10.90
C LYS A 72 -6.14 -17.52 -11.99
N TYR A 73 -6.01 -16.23 -11.92
CA TYR A 73 -6.45 -15.33 -12.99
C TYR A 73 -5.28 -15.02 -13.93
N ASP A 74 -5.55 -14.99 -15.22
CA ASP A 74 -4.55 -14.55 -16.19
C ASP A 74 -4.33 -13.05 -16.09
N VAL A 75 -3.13 -12.66 -15.65
CA VAL A 75 -2.72 -11.24 -15.51
C VAL A 75 -2.88 -10.49 -16.83
N ASN A 76 -2.55 -11.13 -17.97
CA ASN A 76 -2.69 -10.50 -19.27
C ASN A 76 -4.16 -10.28 -19.65
N ALA A 77 -5.05 -11.21 -19.28
CA ALA A 77 -6.49 -11.06 -19.48
C ALA A 77 -7.04 -9.91 -18.64
N ILE A 78 -6.62 -9.78 -17.38
CA ILE A 78 -6.98 -8.66 -16.49
C ILE A 78 -6.48 -7.33 -17.07
N GLU A 79 -5.20 -7.25 -17.45
CA GLU A 79 -4.66 -6.03 -18.06
C GLU A 79 -5.41 -5.63 -19.32
N LYS A 80 -5.71 -6.58 -20.19
CA LYS A 80 -6.45 -6.35 -21.43
C LYS A 80 -7.87 -5.88 -21.14
N CYS A 81 -8.55 -6.50 -20.18
CA CYS A 81 -9.90 -6.12 -19.77
C CYS A 81 -9.92 -4.67 -19.25
N VAL A 82 -9.03 -4.32 -18.34
CA VAL A 82 -8.93 -2.96 -17.80
C VAL A 82 -8.56 -1.95 -18.86
N LYS A 83 -7.58 -2.24 -19.74
CA LYS A 83 -7.19 -1.35 -20.85
C LYS A 83 -8.32 -1.12 -21.88
N ASN A 84 -9.16 -2.11 -22.09
CA ASN A 84 -10.30 -2.01 -23.02
C ASN A 84 -11.51 -1.31 -22.38
N SER A 85 -11.53 -1.13 -21.07
CA SER A 85 -12.59 -0.36 -20.42
C SER A 85 -12.58 1.10 -20.89
N TYR A 86 -13.73 1.77 -20.79
CA TYR A 86 -13.89 3.16 -21.25
C TYR A 86 -12.80 4.10 -20.71
N PHE A 87 -12.39 3.91 -19.46
CA PHE A 87 -11.36 4.74 -18.82
C PHE A 87 -9.95 4.19 -18.96
N GLY A 88 -9.79 2.88 -19.18
CA GLY A 88 -8.49 2.21 -19.27
C GLY A 88 -7.62 2.69 -20.43
N GLN A 89 -8.26 3.24 -21.48
CA GLN A 89 -7.56 3.84 -22.62
C GLN A 89 -6.86 5.17 -22.27
N HIS A 90 -7.29 5.84 -21.21
CA HIS A 90 -6.82 7.18 -20.83
C HIS A 90 -6.07 7.21 -19.51
N ILE A 91 -6.20 6.17 -18.68
CA ILE A 91 -5.60 6.08 -17.37
C ILE A 91 -4.64 4.89 -17.34
N PRO A 92 -3.36 5.09 -16.98
CA PRO A 92 -2.41 4.00 -16.86
C PRO A 92 -2.75 3.14 -15.63
N PHE A 93 -3.22 1.92 -15.87
CA PHE A 93 -3.38 0.90 -14.85
C PHE A 93 -2.18 -0.05 -14.88
N LYS A 94 -1.81 -0.54 -13.70
CA LYS A 94 -0.78 -1.54 -13.52
C LYS A 94 -1.35 -2.72 -12.76
N VAL A 95 -1.16 -3.92 -13.29
CA VAL A 95 -1.46 -5.16 -12.58
C VAL A 95 -0.16 -5.64 -11.91
N GLU A 96 -0.23 -5.98 -10.65
CA GLU A 96 0.90 -6.49 -9.86
C GLU A 96 0.46 -7.75 -9.12
N GLU A 97 1.27 -8.78 -9.17
CA GLU A 97 1.11 -9.95 -8.31
C GLU A 97 1.93 -9.77 -7.03
N PHE A 98 1.37 -10.16 -5.91
CA PHE A 98 2.05 -10.13 -4.62
C PHE A 98 1.45 -11.15 -3.66
N LYS A 99 2.26 -11.59 -2.71
CA LYS A 99 1.78 -12.32 -1.54
C LYS A 99 1.38 -11.30 -0.47
N LEU A 100 0.21 -11.50 0.14
CA LEU A 100 -0.28 -10.65 1.22
C LEU A 100 -0.10 -11.37 2.55
N ASP A 101 0.72 -10.80 3.43
CA ASP A 101 0.91 -11.25 4.81
C ASP A 101 0.17 -10.29 5.74
N TYR A 102 -0.94 -10.74 6.33
CA TYR A 102 -1.70 -9.95 7.29
C TYR A 102 -1.05 -10.01 8.66
N LEU A 103 -0.71 -8.86 9.23
CA LEU A 103 0.00 -8.76 10.51
C LEU A 103 -0.92 -8.74 11.72
N GLY A 104 -2.20 -8.43 11.51
CA GLY A 104 -3.19 -8.35 12.58
C GLY A 104 -3.94 -7.01 12.60
N GLU A 105 -5.04 -6.99 13.35
CA GLU A 105 -5.85 -5.80 13.52
C GLU A 105 -5.04 -4.68 14.19
N GLY A 106 -5.11 -3.48 13.61
CA GLY A 106 -4.38 -2.30 14.07
C GLY A 106 -2.88 -2.29 13.78
N ILE A 107 -2.33 -3.32 13.11
CA ILE A 107 -0.92 -3.35 12.73
C ILE A 107 -0.74 -3.09 11.24
N GLY A 108 -1.60 -3.68 10.39
CA GLY A 108 -1.54 -3.55 8.95
C GLY A 108 -1.18 -4.86 8.23
N TYR A 109 -0.59 -4.75 7.05
CA TYR A 109 -0.21 -5.89 6.22
C TYR A 109 1.01 -5.59 5.35
N ILE A 110 1.64 -6.67 4.86
CA ILE A 110 2.81 -6.63 3.98
C ILE A 110 2.39 -7.13 2.61
N LYS A 111 2.71 -6.38 1.56
CA LYS A 111 2.70 -6.87 0.18
C LYS A 111 4.12 -7.30 -0.18
N ARG A 112 4.32 -8.59 -0.41
CA ARG A 112 5.60 -9.13 -0.91
C ARG A 112 5.49 -9.41 -2.40
N TYR A 113 6.34 -8.78 -3.16
CA TYR A 113 6.43 -8.98 -4.62
C TYR A 113 7.45 -10.07 -4.98
N ASP A 114 8.55 -10.11 -4.21
CA ASP A 114 9.62 -11.08 -4.25
C ASP A 114 10.32 -11.11 -2.88
N ASP A 115 11.37 -11.87 -2.72
CA ASP A 115 12.07 -12.02 -1.44
C ASP A 115 12.73 -10.73 -0.94
N GLU A 116 13.06 -9.80 -1.83
CA GLU A 116 13.71 -8.54 -1.48
C GLU A 116 12.75 -7.35 -1.50
N LYS A 117 11.69 -7.42 -2.32
CA LYS A 117 10.81 -6.29 -2.55
C LYS A 117 9.47 -6.46 -1.86
N PHE A 118 9.23 -5.59 -0.91
CA PHE A 118 7.96 -5.56 -0.17
C PHE A 118 7.47 -4.12 0.06
N LYS A 119 6.19 -3.97 0.40
CA LYS A 119 5.58 -2.71 0.84
C LYS A 119 4.79 -2.96 2.11
N LEU A 120 4.97 -2.09 3.09
CA LEU A 120 4.14 -2.02 4.28
C LEU A 120 2.90 -1.17 3.99
N LYS A 121 1.73 -1.65 4.39
CA LYS A 121 0.44 -0.99 4.18
C LYS A 121 -0.34 -0.91 5.47
N CYS A 122 -0.96 0.25 5.72
CA CYS A 122 -1.78 0.52 6.91
C CYS A 122 -1.02 0.33 8.23
N VAL A 123 0.31 0.33 8.19
CA VAL A 123 1.16 0.23 9.39
C VAL A 123 1.22 1.59 10.03
N ASP A 124 0.93 1.64 11.35
CA ASP A 124 1.07 2.86 12.13
C ASP A 124 2.54 3.29 12.19
N ASN A 125 2.78 4.59 12.09
CA ASN A 125 4.12 5.17 12.12
C ASN A 125 4.89 4.80 13.41
N ASP A 126 4.19 4.63 14.52
CA ASP A 126 4.78 4.25 15.80
C ASP A 126 5.43 2.85 15.76
N TYR A 127 4.91 1.94 14.94
CA TYR A 127 5.44 0.58 14.77
C TYR A 127 6.36 0.42 13.56
N PHE A 128 6.41 1.42 12.69
CA PHE A 128 7.07 1.29 11.39
C PHE A 128 8.55 0.86 11.47
N PRO A 129 9.42 1.48 12.31
CA PRO A 129 10.83 1.09 12.39
C PRO A 129 11.01 -0.38 12.80
N MET A 130 10.26 -0.79 13.81
CA MET A 130 10.28 -2.14 14.36
C MET A 130 9.79 -3.19 13.35
N ILE A 131 8.65 -2.94 12.70
CA ILE A 131 8.09 -3.84 11.68
C ILE A 131 9.03 -3.93 10.49
N LEU A 132 9.59 -2.81 10.02
CA LEU A 132 10.54 -2.79 8.93
C LEU A 132 11.77 -3.68 9.24
N ARG A 133 12.32 -3.55 10.44
CA ARG A 133 13.46 -4.35 10.90
C ARG A 133 13.12 -5.85 10.99
N LEU A 134 11.98 -6.19 11.57
CA LEU A 134 11.53 -7.58 11.68
C LEU A 134 11.35 -8.23 10.30
N VAL A 135 10.80 -7.48 9.32
CA VAL A 135 10.65 -7.97 7.96
C VAL A 135 11.99 -8.21 7.27
N GLN A 136 12.97 -7.33 7.50
CA GLN A 136 14.28 -7.38 6.84
C GLN A 136 15.25 -8.36 7.49
N SER A 137 15.24 -8.46 8.81
CA SER A 137 16.32 -9.10 9.56
C SER A 137 15.83 -10.12 10.60
N GLY A 138 14.53 -10.12 10.93
CA GLY A 138 13.96 -11.05 11.90
C GLY A 138 14.26 -10.74 13.36
N TYR A 139 14.95 -9.63 13.67
CA TYR A 139 15.27 -9.20 15.03
C TYR A 139 14.98 -7.71 15.23
N VAL A 140 14.99 -7.24 16.47
CA VAL A 140 14.77 -5.84 16.85
C VAL A 140 15.99 -5.34 17.62
N ILE A 141 16.41 -4.11 17.34
CA ILE A 141 17.44 -3.40 18.11
C ILE A 141 16.80 -2.31 18.98
N LEU A 142 17.52 -1.83 19.97
CA LEU A 142 17.02 -0.82 20.90
C LEU A 142 16.47 0.42 20.18
N ASN A 143 17.15 0.86 19.12
CA ASN A 143 16.73 2.04 18.35
C ASN A 143 15.36 1.86 17.66
N ASP A 144 14.96 0.65 17.32
CA ASP A 144 13.68 0.37 16.66
C ASP A 144 12.49 0.52 17.62
N LEU A 145 12.75 0.60 18.94
CA LEU A 145 11.73 0.85 19.95
C LEU A 145 11.38 2.33 20.10
N PHE A 146 12.18 3.25 19.53
CA PHE A 146 11.89 4.67 19.58
C PHE A 146 10.97 5.08 18.42
N PHE A 147 10.04 5.97 18.71
CA PHE A 147 9.11 6.53 17.74
C PHE A 147 8.75 7.98 18.10
N VAL A 148 8.19 8.71 17.15
CA VAL A 148 7.74 10.09 17.38
C VAL A 148 6.23 10.12 17.32
N HIS A 149 5.59 10.32 18.49
CA HIS A 149 4.15 10.46 18.59
C HIS A 149 3.78 11.92 18.85
N LYS A 150 3.03 12.53 17.93
CA LYS A 150 2.60 13.94 18.03
C LYS A 150 3.76 14.92 18.32
N GLY A 151 4.93 14.68 17.71
CA GLY A 151 6.11 15.53 17.88
C GLY A 151 6.93 15.26 19.15
N VAL A 152 6.57 14.27 19.94
CA VAL A 152 7.31 13.86 21.15
C VAL A 152 8.01 12.54 20.89
N LEU A 153 9.31 12.47 21.20
CA LEU A 153 10.06 11.23 21.18
C LEU A 153 9.61 10.34 22.33
N ALA A 154 9.15 9.16 22.01
CA ALA A 154 8.71 8.13 22.94
C ALA A 154 9.45 6.82 22.68
N ARG A 155 9.34 5.88 23.59
CA ARG A 155 9.94 4.54 23.47
C ARG A 155 8.99 3.47 24.02
N PHE A 156 8.86 2.37 23.28
CA PHE A 156 8.29 1.14 23.85
C PHE A 156 9.27 0.53 24.86
N ASN A 157 8.78 0.07 25.99
CA ASN A 157 9.61 -0.64 26.99
C ASN A 157 10.12 -1.97 26.44
N ASP A 158 9.36 -2.55 25.50
CA ASP A 158 9.65 -3.82 24.86
C ASP A 158 8.85 -3.92 23.55
N VAL A 159 9.13 -4.92 22.72
CA VAL A 159 8.33 -5.20 21.52
C VAL A 159 6.88 -5.49 21.92
N PRO A 160 5.89 -4.74 21.41
CA PRO A 160 4.48 -4.93 21.75
C PRO A 160 3.99 -6.36 21.49
N LYS A 161 3.10 -6.87 22.33
CA LYS A 161 2.61 -8.26 22.26
C LYS A 161 1.97 -8.62 20.92
N ASN A 162 1.25 -7.67 20.31
CA ASN A 162 0.65 -7.84 18.98
C ASN A 162 1.70 -8.01 17.88
N ILE A 163 2.80 -7.25 17.94
CA ILE A 163 3.92 -7.36 17.01
C ILE A 163 4.65 -8.68 17.20
N ARG A 164 4.93 -9.07 18.46
CA ARG A 164 5.53 -10.39 18.75
C ARG A 164 4.71 -11.53 18.15
N LYS A 165 3.39 -11.49 18.34
CA LYS A 165 2.49 -12.50 17.78
C LYS A 165 2.51 -12.52 16.26
N ALA A 166 2.46 -11.35 15.60
CA ALA A 166 2.42 -11.24 14.15
C ALA A 166 3.67 -11.82 13.46
N PHE A 167 4.83 -11.70 14.12
CA PHE A 167 6.12 -12.16 13.58
C PHE A 167 6.64 -13.46 14.22
N ASN A 168 5.85 -14.11 15.11
CA ASN A 168 6.32 -15.22 15.94
C ASN A 168 7.64 -14.89 16.65
N TYR A 169 7.78 -13.63 17.06
CA TYR A 169 8.98 -13.12 17.70
C TYR A 169 8.97 -13.46 19.18
N ASP A 170 9.82 -14.37 19.60
CA ASP A 170 9.91 -14.89 20.97
C ASP A 170 10.68 -13.99 21.95
N GLY A 171 11.19 -12.86 21.46
CA GLY A 171 11.90 -11.91 22.30
C GLY A 171 13.39 -12.23 22.44
N GLY A 172 14.04 -12.61 21.39
CA GLY A 172 15.51 -12.63 21.34
C GLY A 172 16.08 -11.30 21.86
N ALA A 173 17.25 -11.33 22.49
CA ALA A 173 17.87 -10.18 23.14
C ALA A 173 17.80 -8.94 22.22
N ILE A 174 17.24 -7.83 22.74
CA ILE A 174 17.34 -6.53 22.09
C ILE A 174 18.82 -6.21 22.04
N ILE A 175 19.37 -6.17 20.84
CA ILE A 175 20.81 -5.91 20.65
C ILE A 175 21.05 -4.44 20.95
N GLU A 176 21.78 -4.14 22.00
CA GLU A 176 22.34 -2.82 22.27
C GLU A 176 23.62 -2.66 21.43
N TRP A 177 23.64 -1.62 20.58
CA TRP A 177 24.84 -1.20 19.86
C TRP A 177 25.42 0.03 20.51
#